data_3a0634895185e72d5abc64f382b9f523
#
_entry.id   3a0634895185e72d5abc64f382b9f523
#
_cell.length_a   1.000
_cell.length_b   1.000
_cell.length_c   1.000
_cell.angle_alpha   90.00
_cell.angle_beta   90.00
_cell.angle_gamma   90.00
#
_symmetry.space_group_name_H-M   'P 1'
#
loop_
_entity.id
_entity.type
_entity.pdbx_description
1 polymer ?
#
loop_
_entity_poly.entity_id
_entity_poly.type
_entity_poly.pdbx_seq_one_letter_code
_entity_poly.pdbx_strand_id
1 'polypeptide(L)'
;MNPIQLNYGNLISPHLTLGASSEDLDGVIAERFKKAMVAVDTRRSAGDFGFFELPSSPDSSEHVITLAESFRQHFLDVVVLGIGGSGLGARTLRDALLGPDWNNRSEQERDHYPRLHVLDNPDPDTLGALFSRIDPRKTLFNVISKSGNTTETLAQYLVARDWVASSIGEENALRHFVFTTDPNCGPLRHIAKTEGILSLQFPKNVSGRFSILSAVGLFPAALCGVDIEALLHGAALMDDRCRTDELKENPGGMLASLLYEAHLKHGQKIHVLMPYADRLSSTSEWFQQLWAESLGKHHSKDGEAKATGPTPLAALGARDQHSLLQLFVEGPRDKVVLFVKVEDHGSEIMIPDRHRDLKGLSYLGGHTMGQLLAAEWRATAEALRRAGCPNATIHLPEVRADTMGQLLMMLEIATVIAAELYGVDPLGQPGVELGKRLTYDLMNQKGSGEPDVEESDLEWLI
;
A
#
# COMPACT_ATOMS: atom_id res chain seq x y z
N MET A 1 3.54 10.34 22.12
CA MET A 1 3.03 9.59 20.94
C MET A 1 2.94 8.12 21.33
N ASN A 2 1.78 7.48 21.15
CA ASN A 2 1.64 6.07 21.51
C ASN A 2 2.17 5.21 20.36
N PRO A 3 3.17 4.33 20.59
CA PRO A 3 3.71 3.47 19.54
C PRO A 3 2.70 2.40 19.13
N ILE A 4 2.72 2.02 17.85
CA ILE A 4 2.02 0.82 17.41
C ILE A 4 2.67 -0.42 18.05
N GLN A 5 1.87 -1.46 18.26
CA GLN A 5 2.30 -2.68 18.94
C GLN A 5 1.99 -3.91 18.07
N LEU A 6 2.88 -4.88 18.04
CA LEU A 6 2.67 -6.18 17.41
C LEU A 6 2.40 -7.23 18.47
N ASN A 7 1.20 -7.79 18.48
CA ASN A 7 0.85 -8.96 19.28
C ASN A 7 0.94 -10.22 18.40
N TYR A 8 1.93 -11.03 18.64
CA TYR A 8 2.21 -12.26 17.91
C TYR A 8 1.92 -13.53 18.72
N GLY A 9 1.24 -13.43 19.86
CA GLY A 9 0.96 -14.56 20.76
C GLY A 9 0.29 -15.76 20.09
N ASN A 10 -0.61 -15.51 19.12
CA ASN A 10 -1.26 -16.59 18.36
C ASN A 10 -0.41 -17.17 17.21
N LEU A 11 0.88 -16.82 17.13
CA LEU A 11 1.89 -17.45 16.27
C LEU A 11 2.85 -18.33 17.08
N ILE A 12 2.70 -18.39 18.43
CA ILE A 12 3.64 -19.00 19.34
C ILE A 12 3.01 -20.22 20.03
N SER A 13 3.78 -21.29 20.18
CA SER A 13 3.46 -22.43 21.05
C SER A 13 3.61 -22.00 22.55
N PRO A 14 2.75 -22.44 23.47
CA PRO A 14 1.69 -23.45 23.30
C PRO A 14 0.34 -22.91 22.82
N HIS A 15 0.20 -21.62 22.53
CA HIS A 15 -1.08 -21.04 22.10
C HIS A 15 -1.56 -21.61 20.77
N LEU A 16 -0.62 -22.01 19.91
CA LEU A 16 -0.89 -22.67 18.64
C LEU A 16 0.04 -23.89 18.48
N THR A 17 -0.51 -25.05 18.15
CA THR A 17 0.25 -26.32 18.01
C THR A 17 1.34 -26.23 16.94
N LEU A 18 1.09 -25.48 15.85
CA LEU A 18 2.04 -25.24 14.76
C LEU A 18 2.75 -23.87 14.89
N GLY A 19 2.76 -23.28 16.09
CA GLY A 19 3.45 -22.02 16.35
C GLY A 19 4.95 -22.23 16.60
N ALA A 20 5.73 -21.15 16.47
CA ALA A 20 7.12 -21.13 16.87
C ALA A 20 7.25 -21.34 18.39
N SER A 21 8.22 -22.12 18.84
CA SER A 21 8.48 -22.27 20.28
C SER A 21 9.28 -21.07 20.81
N SER A 22 9.23 -20.84 22.13
CA SER A 22 10.08 -19.84 22.76
C SER A 22 11.56 -20.15 22.57
N GLU A 23 11.93 -21.43 22.58
CA GLU A 23 13.30 -21.87 22.31
C GLU A 23 13.74 -21.56 20.87
N ASP A 24 12.87 -21.82 19.87
CA ASP A 24 13.14 -21.45 18.48
C ASP A 24 13.31 -19.93 18.34
N LEU A 25 12.47 -19.13 19.04
CA LEU A 25 12.55 -17.66 19.01
C LEU A 25 13.86 -17.12 19.58
N ASP A 26 14.33 -17.69 20.68
CA ASP A 26 15.58 -17.28 21.34
C ASP A 26 16.83 -17.91 20.68
N GLY A 27 16.65 -18.95 19.87
CA GLY A 27 17.68 -19.69 19.16
C GLY A 27 17.69 -19.43 17.66
N VAL A 28 17.27 -20.44 16.89
CA VAL A 28 17.45 -20.48 15.43
C VAL A 28 16.77 -19.32 14.68
N ILE A 29 15.63 -18.82 15.18
CA ILE A 29 14.91 -17.69 14.55
C ILE A 29 15.69 -16.40 14.80
N ALA A 30 16.12 -16.15 16.04
CA ALA A 30 16.93 -14.96 16.37
C ALA A 30 18.27 -14.95 15.63
N GLU A 31 18.97 -16.09 15.53
CA GLU A 31 20.22 -16.17 14.76
C GLU A 31 20.02 -15.89 13.27
N ARG A 32 18.93 -16.41 12.70
CA ARG A 32 18.59 -16.17 11.28
C ARG A 32 18.23 -14.70 11.04
N PHE A 33 17.46 -14.11 11.96
CA PHE A 33 17.13 -12.71 11.94
C PHE A 33 18.39 -11.82 12.00
N LYS A 34 19.32 -12.09 12.94
CA LYS A 34 20.57 -11.33 13.02
C LYS A 34 21.37 -11.34 11.72
N LYS A 35 21.44 -12.49 11.04
CA LYS A 35 22.10 -12.58 9.72
C LYS A 35 21.37 -11.77 8.67
N ALA A 36 20.04 -11.79 8.66
CA ALA A 36 19.24 -10.98 7.75
C ALA A 36 19.43 -9.48 8.00
N MET A 37 19.46 -9.04 9.27
CA MET A 37 19.72 -7.64 9.64
C MET A 37 21.08 -7.15 9.16
N VAL A 38 22.15 -7.94 9.33
CA VAL A 38 23.48 -7.59 8.80
C VAL A 38 23.43 -7.37 7.28
N ALA A 39 22.70 -8.21 6.56
CA ALA A 39 22.55 -8.07 5.10
C ALA A 39 21.73 -6.83 4.74
N VAL A 40 20.63 -6.56 5.45
CA VAL A 40 19.81 -5.34 5.27
C VAL A 40 20.65 -4.08 5.54
N ASP A 41 21.39 -4.03 6.64
CA ASP A 41 22.23 -2.89 7.02
C ASP A 41 23.36 -2.64 6.01
N THR A 42 23.94 -3.71 5.47
CA THR A 42 24.94 -3.63 4.42
C THR A 42 24.37 -2.96 3.15
N ARG A 43 23.20 -3.40 2.70
CA ARG A 43 22.52 -2.85 1.53
C ARG A 43 21.99 -1.44 1.78
N ARG A 44 21.49 -1.17 2.98
CA ARG A 44 21.10 0.18 3.41
C ARG A 44 22.28 1.13 3.33
N SER A 45 23.43 0.75 3.88
CA SER A 45 24.66 1.55 3.87
C SER A 45 25.21 1.75 2.45
N ALA A 46 24.94 0.82 1.52
CA ALA A 46 25.26 0.96 0.11
C ALA A 46 24.28 1.87 -0.66
N GLY A 47 23.18 2.29 -0.02
CA GLY A 47 22.14 3.13 -0.65
C GLY A 47 21.16 2.36 -1.54
N ASP A 48 21.11 1.03 -1.47
CA ASP A 48 20.19 0.21 -2.28
C ASP A 48 18.73 0.41 -1.89
N PHE A 49 18.48 0.66 -0.61
CA PHE A 49 17.15 0.81 -0.01
C PHE A 49 16.84 2.27 0.32
N GLY A 50 16.66 3.10 -0.71
CA GLY A 50 16.45 4.54 -0.54
C GLY A 50 15.21 4.92 0.28
N PHE A 51 14.24 4.03 0.49
CA PHE A 51 13.08 4.31 1.31
C PHE A 51 13.43 4.58 2.78
N PHE A 52 14.51 4.03 3.31
CA PHE A 52 15.00 4.34 4.65
C PHE A 52 15.45 5.80 4.84
N GLU A 53 15.81 6.47 3.75
CA GLU A 53 16.28 7.85 3.79
C GLU A 53 15.11 8.85 3.74
N LEU A 54 13.94 8.43 3.23
CA LEU A 54 12.79 9.30 3.01
C LEU A 54 12.31 10.03 4.26
N PRO A 55 12.19 9.37 5.44
CA PRO A 55 11.74 10.05 6.64
C PRO A 55 12.70 11.11 7.18
N SER A 56 13.99 11.01 6.82
CA SER A 56 15.07 11.90 7.29
C SER A 56 15.51 12.92 6.23
N SER A 57 14.74 13.08 5.15
CA SER A 57 15.05 14.00 4.05
C SER A 57 14.21 15.29 4.12
N PRO A 58 14.51 16.25 5.03
CA PRO A 58 13.69 17.43 5.26
C PRO A 58 13.55 18.30 4.00
N ASP A 59 14.59 18.45 3.20
CA ASP A 59 14.56 19.25 1.96
C ASP A 59 13.51 18.73 0.98
N SER A 60 13.28 17.41 0.96
CA SER A 60 12.28 16.79 0.09
C SER A 60 10.86 17.07 0.56
N SER A 61 10.59 17.02 1.87
CA SER A 61 9.27 17.30 2.44
C SER A 61 8.92 18.79 2.38
N GLU A 62 9.85 19.68 2.71
CA GLU A 62 9.68 21.15 2.61
C GLU A 62 9.34 21.57 1.17
N HIS A 63 10.05 21.01 0.18
CA HIS A 63 9.76 21.30 -1.22
C HIS A 63 8.36 20.81 -1.63
N VAL A 64 7.96 19.62 -1.17
CA VAL A 64 6.61 19.08 -1.42
C VAL A 64 5.55 19.95 -0.76
N ILE A 65 5.74 20.38 0.48
CA ILE A 65 4.81 21.24 1.21
C ILE A 65 4.69 22.59 0.51
N THR A 66 5.81 23.24 0.22
CA THR A 66 5.83 24.55 -0.46
C THR A 66 5.12 24.49 -1.80
N LEU A 67 5.35 23.43 -2.58
CA LEU A 67 4.68 23.25 -3.86
C LEU A 67 3.19 22.99 -3.67
N ALA A 68 2.78 22.15 -2.74
CA ALA A 68 1.37 21.86 -2.46
C ALA A 68 0.62 23.13 -2.00
N GLU A 69 1.22 23.95 -1.15
CA GLU A 69 0.66 25.22 -0.71
C GLU A 69 0.49 26.21 -1.86
N SER A 70 1.41 26.23 -2.83
CA SER A 70 1.30 27.09 -4.00
C SER A 70 0.10 26.77 -4.90
N PHE A 71 -0.39 25.53 -4.84
CA PHE A 71 -1.60 25.09 -5.54
C PHE A 71 -2.88 25.19 -4.71
N ARG A 72 -2.75 25.42 -3.39
CA ARG A 72 -3.89 25.55 -2.48
C ARG A 72 -4.88 26.61 -3.01
N GLN A 73 -6.16 26.29 -2.98
CA GLN A 73 -7.26 27.15 -3.43
C GLN A 73 -7.35 27.43 -4.95
N HIS A 74 -6.44 26.91 -5.76
CA HIS A 74 -6.52 27.06 -7.22
C HIS A 74 -7.37 25.95 -7.87
N PHE A 75 -7.38 24.76 -7.26
CA PHE A 75 -8.03 23.58 -7.80
C PHE A 75 -9.05 22.99 -6.82
N LEU A 76 -10.14 22.47 -7.36
CA LEU A 76 -11.19 21.76 -6.61
C LEU A 76 -10.98 20.25 -6.63
N ASP A 77 -10.28 19.77 -7.64
CA ASP A 77 -9.99 18.37 -7.87
C ASP A 77 -8.51 18.16 -8.15
N VAL A 78 -7.95 17.14 -7.52
CA VAL A 78 -6.63 16.58 -7.83
C VAL A 78 -6.84 15.16 -8.35
N VAL A 79 -6.27 14.87 -9.52
CA VAL A 79 -6.34 13.57 -10.15
C VAL A 79 -4.93 13.00 -10.26
N VAL A 80 -4.67 11.89 -9.56
CA VAL A 80 -3.44 11.11 -9.71
C VAL A 80 -3.60 10.17 -10.88
N LEU A 81 -2.71 10.28 -11.86
CA LEU A 81 -2.55 9.32 -12.97
C LEU A 81 -1.30 8.48 -12.70
N GLY A 82 -1.49 7.27 -12.22
CA GLY A 82 -0.39 6.39 -11.86
C GLY A 82 -0.86 5.00 -11.47
N ILE A 83 -0.17 3.96 -11.91
CA ILE A 83 -0.55 2.56 -11.72
C ILE A 83 0.39 1.86 -10.75
N GLY A 84 -0.08 0.82 -10.06
CA GLY A 84 0.68 0.10 -9.03
C GLY A 84 1.12 1.01 -7.90
N GLY A 85 2.39 0.98 -7.49
CA GLY A 85 2.92 1.82 -6.41
C GLY A 85 2.77 3.33 -6.66
N SER A 86 2.66 3.76 -7.92
CA SER A 86 2.43 5.16 -8.27
C SER A 86 0.99 5.64 -8.01
N GLY A 87 0.01 4.73 -7.90
CA GLY A 87 -1.38 5.04 -7.56
C GLY A 87 -1.76 4.61 -6.15
N LEU A 88 -1.39 3.36 -5.77
CA LEU A 88 -1.78 2.77 -4.48
C LEU A 88 -1.31 3.57 -3.27
N GLY A 89 -0.13 4.19 -3.32
CA GLY A 89 0.35 5.02 -2.23
C GLY A 89 -0.57 6.22 -1.95
N ALA A 90 -0.94 6.96 -2.98
CA ALA A 90 -1.86 8.10 -2.87
C ALA A 90 -3.26 7.65 -2.40
N ARG A 91 -3.76 6.51 -2.90
CA ARG A 91 -5.04 5.93 -2.47
C ARG A 91 -5.00 5.55 -0.99
N THR A 92 -3.94 4.87 -0.55
CA THR A 92 -3.75 4.45 0.84
C THR A 92 -3.75 5.64 1.80
N LEU A 93 -2.99 6.70 1.49
CA LEU A 93 -2.96 7.90 2.33
C LEU A 93 -4.29 8.65 2.33
N ARG A 94 -4.97 8.78 1.17
CA ARG A 94 -6.30 9.37 1.10
C ARG A 94 -7.29 8.63 2.00
N ASP A 95 -7.44 7.32 1.80
CA ASP A 95 -8.47 6.54 2.48
C ASP A 95 -8.20 6.48 3.99
N ALA A 96 -6.93 6.30 4.39
CA ALA A 96 -6.55 6.26 5.79
C ALA A 96 -6.71 7.62 6.49
N LEU A 97 -6.18 8.70 5.92
CA LEU A 97 -6.00 9.96 6.62
C LEU A 97 -7.12 10.96 6.36
N LEU A 98 -7.72 10.96 5.16
CA LEU A 98 -8.86 11.81 4.84
C LEU A 98 -10.20 11.08 5.06
N GLY A 99 -10.18 9.76 5.01
CA GLY A 99 -11.36 8.89 5.15
C GLY A 99 -12.06 8.60 3.81
N PRO A 100 -12.83 7.49 3.75
CA PRO A 100 -13.44 7.01 2.51
C PRO A 100 -14.51 7.95 1.93
N ASP A 101 -15.05 8.85 2.76
CA ASP A 101 -16.09 9.80 2.37
C ASP A 101 -15.54 11.17 1.93
N TRP A 102 -14.23 11.36 1.88
CA TRP A 102 -13.59 12.65 1.60
C TRP A 102 -14.15 13.35 0.34
N ASN A 103 -14.23 12.65 -0.76
CA ASN A 103 -14.67 13.23 -2.03
C ASN A 103 -16.17 13.55 -2.08
N ASN A 104 -16.98 13.02 -1.17
CA ASN A 104 -18.42 13.27 -1.06
C ASN A 104 -18.74 14.47 -0.17
N ARG A 105 -17.79 14.92 0.66
CA ARG A 105 -17.96 16.08 1.53
C ARG A 105 -18.05 17.37 0.71
N SER A 106 -18.79 18.34 1.23
CA SER A 106 -18.80 19.70 0.68
C SER A 106 -17.41 20.35 0.77
N GLU A 107 -17.19 21.40 0.02
CA GLU A 107 -15.94 22.15 0.03
C GLU A 107 -15.62 22.72 1.43
N GLN A 108 -16.64 23.19 2.15
CA GLN A 108 -16.51 23.69 3.53
C GLN A 108 -16.11 22.58 4.50
N GLU A 109 -16.69 21.37 4.38
CA GLU A 109 -16.35 20.21 5.22
C GLU A 109 -14.95 19.67 4.95
N ARG A 110 -14.36 20.02 3.80
CA ARG A 110 -12.95 19.72 3.46
C ARG A 110 -12.01 20.88 3.78
N ASP A 111 -12.49 21.92 4.47
CA ASP A 111 -11.69 23.12 4.75
C ASP A 111 -11.06 23.72 3.46
N HIS A 112 -11.83 23.71 2.37
CA HIS A 112 -11.43 24.15 1.03
C HIS A 112 -10.27 23.37 0.39
N TYR A 113 -9.89 22.20 0.94
CA TYR A 113 -8.98 21.31 0.27
C TYR A 113 -9.65 20.57 -0.90
N PRO A 114 -8.91 20.23 -1.96
CA PRO A 114 -9.46 19.56 -3.12
C PRO A 114 -9.92 18.13 -2.83
N ARG A 115 -10.78 17.61 -3.70
CA ARG A 115 -11.04 16.18 -3.78
C ARG A 115 -9.84 15.47 -4.38
N LEU A 116 -9.55 14.25 -3.93
CA LEU A 116 -8.44 13.44 -4.44
C LEU A 116 -8.96 12.21 -5.17
N HIS A 117 -8.76 12.16 -6.47
CA HIS A 117 -9.09 11.03 -7.32
C HIS A 117 -7.82 10.28 -7.71
N VAL A 118 -7.89 8.97 -7.78
CA VAL A 118 -6.76 8.13 -8.23
C VAL A 118 -7.26 7.28 -9.39
N LEU A 119 -6.70 7.48 -10.56
CA LEU A 119 -6.93 6.71 -11.77
C LEU A 119 -5.72 5.78 -12.01
N ASP A 120 -5.82 4.58 -11.52
CA ASP A 120 -4.77 3.55 -11.54
C ASP A 120 -5.08 2.38 -12.47
N ASN A 121 -6.07 2.57 -13.33
CA ASN A 121 -6.42 1.64 -14.40
C ASN A 121 -6.92 2.43 -15.62
N PRO A 122 -6.54 2.08 -16.87
CA PRO A 122 -6.95 2.79 -18.08
C PRO A 122 -8.37 2.39 -18.53
N ASP A 123 -9.28 2.26 -17.57
CA ASP A 123 -10.67 1.92 -17.82
C ASP A 123 -11.44 3.12 -18.38
N PRO A 124 -12.03 3.01 -19.60
CA PRO A 124 -12.70 4.14 -20.24
C PRO A 124 -13.96 4.61 -19.52
N ASP A 125 -14.70 3.69 -18.88
CA ASP A 125 -15.93 4.04 -18.16
C ASP A 125 -15.59 4.85 -16.89
N THR A 126 -14.58 4.43 -16.14
CA THR A 126 -14.11 5.14 -14.95
C THR A 126 -13.56 6.53 -15.30
N LEU A 127 -12.75 6.63 -16.35
CA LEU A 127 -12.18 7.89 -16.81
C LEU A 127 -13.28 8.84 -17.29
N GLY A 128 -14.18 8.36 -18.16
CA GLY A 128 -15.29 9.14 -18.70
C GLY A 128 -16.26 9.62 -17.60
N ALA A 129 -16.60 8.74 -16.66
CA ALA A 129 -17.45 9.09 -15.53
C ALA A 129 -16.83 10.16 -14.63
N LEU A 130 -15.50 10.13 -14.41
CA LEU A 130 -14.83 11.18 -13.65
C LEU A 130 -14.85 12.51 -14.41
N PHE A 131 -14.44 12.53 -15.67
CA PHE A 131 -14.36 13.74 -16.49
C PHE A 131 -15.72 14.41 -16.70
N SER A 132 -16.81 13.66 -16.69
CA SER A 132 -18.17 14.23 -16.76
C SER A 132 -18.61 14.96 -15.49
N ARG A 133 -17.93 14.79 -14.36
CA ARG A 133 -18.31 15.35 -13.05
C ARG A 133 -17.39 16.43 -12.52
N ILE A 134 -16.17 16.55 -13.05
CA ILE A 134 -15.19 17.54 -12.61
C ILE A 134 -15.00 18.63 -13.68
N ASP A 135 -14.55 19.83 -13.27
CA ASP A 135 -14.30 20.95 -14.18
C ASP A 135 -12.83 20.94 -14.61
N PRO A 136 -12.51 20.82 -15.92
CA PRO A 136 -11.12 20.86 -16.38
C PRO A 136 -10.36 22.12 -15.96
N ARG A 137 -11.06 23.24 -15.81
CA ARG A 137 -10.48 24.54 -15.39
C ARG A 137 -10.12 24.58 -13.90
N LYS A 138 -10.57 23.60 -13.11
CA LYS A 138 -10.41 23.50 -11.66
C LYS A 138 -9.78 22.17 -11.23
N THR A 139 -9.16 21.46 -12.16
CA THR A 139 -8.55 20.15 -11.93
C THR A 139 -7.04 20.20 -12.12
N LEU A 140 -6.29 19.68 -11.15
CA LEU A 140 -4.85 19.44 -11.22
C LEU A 140 -4.59 17.96 -11.45
N PHE A 141 -3.73 17.61 -12.39
CA PHE A 141 -3.30 16.25 -12.65
C PHE A 141 -1.87 16.03 -12.13
N ASN A 142 -1.70 15.07 -11.23
CA ASN A 142 -0.39 14.59 -10.83
C ASN A 142 -0.07 13.29 -11.59
N VAL A 143 0.80 13.37 -12.58
CA VAL A 143 1.18 12.27 -13.46
C VAL A 143 2.41 11.58 -12.89
N ILE A 144 2.27 10.33 -12.46
CA ILE A 144 3.31 9.63 -11.70
C ILE A 144 3.79 8.39 -12.45
N SER A 145 5.05 8.41 -12.87
CA SER A 145 5.73 7.23 -13.43
C SER A 145 7.22 7.33 -13.19
N LYS A 146 7.81 6.34 -12.49
CA LYS A 146 9.26 6.30 -12.22
C LYS A 146 10.06 6.31 -13.52
N SER A 147 9.77 5.40 -14.45
CA SER A 147 10.44 5.33 -15.76
C SER A 147 10.04 6.47 -16.71
N GLY A 148 8.93 7.15 -16.42
CA GLY A 148 8.29 8.09 -17.32
C GLY A 148 7.75 7.44 -18.60
N ASN A 149 7.66 6.10 -18.65
CA ASN A 149 7.31 5.32 -19.84
C ASN A 149 6.22 4.27 -19.55
N THR A 150 5.43 4.43 -18.52
CA THR A 150 4.32 3.53 -18.20
C THR A 150 3.17 3.78 -19.16
N THR A 151 2.83 2.78 -19.97
CA THR A 151 1.87 2.90 -21.09
C THR A 151 0.52 3.45 -20.64
N GLU A 152 -0.04 2.90 -19.56
CA GLU A 152 -1.34 3.29 -19.01
C GLU A 152 -1.32 4.74 -18.52
N THR A 153 -0.26 5.14 -17.81
CA THR A 153 -0.10 6.50 -17.30
C THR A 153 0.06 7.51 -18.43
N LEU A 154 0.84 7.17 -19.47
CA LEU A 154 1.00 8.04 -20.64
C LEU A 154 -0.28 8.18 -21.44
N ALA A 155 -1.02 7.09 -21.64
CA ALA A 155 -2.33 7.13 -22.33
C ALA A 155 -3.32 8.03 -21.57
N GLN A 156 -3.45 7.85 -20.26
CA GLN A 156 -4.31 8.70 -19.43
C GLN A 156 -3.87 10.16 -19.45
N TYR A 157 -2.56 10.43 -19.40
CA TYR A 157 -2.02 11.79 -19.51
C TYR A 157 -2.42 12.46 -20.83
N LEU A 158 -2.27 11.77 -21.96
CA LEU A 158 -2.62 12.32 -23.27
C LEU A 158 -4.10 12.66 -23.36
N VAL A 159 -4.98 11.77 -22.87
CA VAL A 159 -6.44 12.02 -22.81
C VAL A 159 -6.76 13.18 -21.88
N ALA A 160 -6.18 13.25 -20.69
CA ALA A 160 -6.39 14.34 -19.74
C ALA A 160 -5.91 15.67 -20.29
N ARG A 161 -4.77 15.68 -20.98
CA ARG A 161 -4.21 16.89 -21.60
C ARG A 161 -5.14 17.46 -22.68
N ASP A 162 -5.60 16.61 -23.61
CA ASP A 162 -6.52 17.01 -24.67
C ASP A 162 -7.83 17.53 -24.07
N TRP A 163 -8.35 16.87 -23.02
CA TRP A 163 -9.57 17.30 -22.33
C TRP A 163 -9.42 18.69 -21.67
N VAL A 164 -8.31 18.97 -20.99
CA VAL A 164 -8.03 20.28 -20.40
C VAL A 164 -7.80 21.32 -21.51
N ALA A 165 -6.96 21.01 -22.50
CA ALA A 165 -6.61 21.92 -23.59
C ALA A 165 -7.82 22.34 -24.41
N SER A 166 -8.77 21.43 -24.64
CA SER A 166 -10.05 21.73 -25.32
C SER A 166 -10.90 22.80 -24.59
N SER A 167 -10.70 22.94 -23.26
CA SER A 167 -11.45 23.89 -22.43
C SER A 167 -10.77 25.27 -22.29
N ILE A 168 -9.42 25.28 -22.18
CA ILE A 168 -8.66 26.49 -21.81
C ILE A 168 -7.49 26.80 -22.74
N GLY A 169 -7.29 26.01 -23.79
CA GLY A 169 -6.19 26.13 -24.74
C GLY A 169 -4.90 25.47 -24.27
N GLU A 170 -4.05 25.07 -25.24
CA GLU A 170 -2.83 24.29 -25.02
C GLU A 170 -1.86 24.95 -24.01
N GLU A 171 -1.60 26.22 -24.16
CA GLU A 171 -0.62 26.94 -23.34
C GLU A 171 -1.06 26.98 -21.85
N ASN A 172 -2.33 27.21 -21.58
CA ASN A 172 -2.87 27.24 -20.22
C ASN A 172 -2.97 25.83 -19.61
N ALA A 173 -3.22 24.81 -20.43
CA ALA A 173 -3.36 23.43 -19.98
C ALA A 173 -2.10 22.92 -19.26
N LEU A 174 -0.91 23.37 -19.63
CA LEU A 174 0.36 22.95 -19.04
C LEU A 174 0.43 23.20 -17.51
N ARG A 175 -0.26 24.24 -17.03
CA ARG A 175 -0.31 24.61 -15.60
C ARG A 175 -1.21 23.68 -14.76
N HIS A 176 -1.95 22.80 -15.41
CA HIS A 176 -2.83 21.81 -14.79
C HIS A 176 -2.13 20.46 -14.56
N PHE A 177 -0.82 20.38 -14.81
CA PHE A 177 -0.05 19.16 -14.67
C PHE A 177 1.17 19.35 -13.78
N VAL A 178 1.40 18.36 -12.91
CA VAL A 178 2.66 18.15 -12.17
C VAL A 178 3.10 16.73 -12.41
N PHE A 179 4.33 16.56 -12.88
CA PHE A 179 4.89 15.22 -13.11
C PHE A 179 5.74 14.77 -11.92
N THR A 180 5.59 13.51 -11.51
CA THR A 180 6.48 12.87 -10.54
C THR A 180 7.19 11.72 -11.26
N THR A 181 8.47 11.93 -11.61
CA THR A 181 9.21 11.03 -12.51
C THR A 181 10.71 11.06 -12.25
N ASP A 182 11.47 10.19 -12.91
CA ASP A 182 12.94 10.21 -12.86
C ASP A 182 13.46 11.62 -13.19
N PRO A 183 14.41 12.15 -12.41
CA PRO A 183 14.93 13.51 -12.62
C PRO A 183 15.75 13.69 -13.90
N ASN A 184 16.21 12.62 -14.54
CA ASN A 184 17.19 12.70 -15.62
C ASN A 184 16.71 12.13 -16.95
N CYS A 185 15.82 11.13 -16.95
CA CYS A 185 15.48 10.37 -18.16
C CYS A 185 13.98 10.03 -18.26
N GLY A 186 13.59 9.52 -19.42
CA GLY A 186 12.24 9.09 -19.74
C GLY A 186 11.38 10.14 -20.46
N PRO A 187 10.30 9.71 -21.15
CA PRO A 187 9.41 10.59 -21.90
C PRO A 187 8.78 11.70 -21.06
N LEU A 188 8.25 11.40 -19.85
CA LEU A 188 7.68 12.44 -18.99
C LEU A 188 8.73 13.49 -18.60
N ARG A 189 9.98 13.08 -18.34
CA ARG A 189 11.05 14.04 -18.05
C ARG A 189 11.40 14.91 -19.24
N HIS A 190 11.40 14.33 -20.42
CA HIS A 190 11.61 15.08 -21.67
C HIS A 190 10.50 16.13 -21.86
N ILE A 191 9.24 15.72 -21.76
CA ILE A 191 8.08 16.62 -21.87
C ILE A 191 8.14 17.74 -20.81
N ALA A 192 8.44 17.39 -19.55
CA ALA A 192 8.55 18.38 -18.48
C ALA A 192 9.59 19.49 -18.82
N LYS A 193 10.75 19.09 -19.36
CA LYS A 193 11.81 20.03 -19.73
C LYS A 193 11.47 20.88 -20.96
N THR A 194 10.86 20.28 -21.98
CA THR A 194 10.59 20.96 -23.26
C THR A 194 9.36 21.87 -23.18
N GLU A 195 8.38 21.52 -22.37
CA GLU A 195 7.14 22.27 -22.28
C GLU A 195 6.99 23.09 -20.98
N GLY A 196 8.00 22.98 -20.07
CA GLY A 196 7.99 23.76 -18.82
C GLY A 196 6.99 23.26 -17.78
N ILE A 197 6.61 21.99 -17.83
CA ILE A 197 5.70 21.39 -16.81
C ILE A 197 6.47 21.18 -15.51
N LEU A 198 5.89 21.59 -14.40
CA LEU A 198 6.44 21.36 -13.06
C LEU A 198 6.64 19.88 -12.79
N SER A 199 7.76 19.55 -12.16
CA SER A 199 8.04 18.14 -11.87
C SER A 199 8.73 17.93 -10.53
N LEU A 200 8.25 16.92 -9.80
CA LEU A 200 8.86 16.36 -8.62
C LEU A 200 9.75 15.16 -8.99
N GLN A 201 10.76 14.93 -8.18
CA GLN A 201 11.67 13.81 -8.39
C GLN A 201 11.09 12.51 -7.83
N PHE A 202 11.12 11.46 -8.63
CA PHE A 202 10.98 10.09 -8.14
C PHE A 202 12.39 9.58 -7.80
N PRO A 203 12.67 9.23 -6.52
CA PRO A 203 14.02 8.81 -6.14
C PRO A 203 14.45 7.54 -6.87
N LYS A 204 15.69 7.52 -7.40
CA LYS A 204 16.19 6.40 -8.22
C LYS A 204 16.28 5.07 -7.48
N ASN A 205 16.74 5.14 -6.22
CA ASN A 205 16.95 3.98 -5.33
C ASN A 205 15.70 3.57 -4.55
N VAL A 206 14.50 4.08 -4.93
CA VAL A 206 13.21 3.70 -4.37
C VAL A 206 12.39 3.00 -5.44
N SER A 207 11.99 1.75 -5.20
CA SER A 207 11.05 1.03 -6.08
C SER A 207 9.63 1.57 -5.93
N GLY A 208 8.78 1.40 -6.95
CA GLY A 208 7.40 1.91 -6.95
C GLY A 208 6.60 1.52 -5.71
N ARG A 209 6.67 0.26 -5.29
CA ARG A 209 5.96 -0.26 -4.11
C ARG A 209 6.50 0.24 -2.75
N PHE A 210 7.71 0.83 -2.71
CA PHE A 210 8.35 1.47 -1.55
C PHE A 210 8.28 3.00 -1.61
N SER A 211 7.49 3.58 -2.51
CA SER A 211 7.54 5.03 -2.77
C SER A 211 6.49 5.86 -2.03
N ILE A 212 5.65 5.24 -1.21
CA ILE A 212 4.53 5.91 -0.54
C ILE A 212 4.99 7.10 0.33
N LEU A 213 6.16 7.01 0.96
CA LEU A 213 6.76 8.07 1.77
C LEU A 213 7.67 9.03 0.97
N SER A 214 7.64 8.97 -0.36
CA SER A 214 8.29 9.94 -1.26
C SER A 214 7.28 10.94 -1.82
N ALA A 215 7.71 11.86 -2.67
CA ALA A 215 6.82 12.79 -3.39
C ALA A 215 5.66 12.08 -4.11
N VAL A 216 5.78 10.78 -4.40
CA VAL A 216 4.73 9.96 -5.02
C VAL A 216 3.44 9.89 -4.18
N GLY A 217 3.57 9.63 -2.88
CA GLY A 217 2.43 9.63 -1.96
C GLY A 217 2.25 10.97 -1.25
N LEU A 218 3.36 11.64 -0.89
CA LEU A 218 3.33 12.85 -0.07
C LEU A 218 2.70 14.06 -0.80
N PHE A 219 2.99 14.26 -2.09
CA PHE A 219 2.49 15.44 -2.79
C PHE A 219 0.95 15.45 -2.93
N PRO A 220 0.30 14.39 -3.46
CA PRO A 220 -1.15 14.37 -3.50
C PRO A 220 -1.81 14.40 -2.11
N ALA A 221 -1.16 13.83 -1.09
CA ALA A 221 -1.65 13.88 0.30
C ALA A 221 -1.56 15.31 0.88
N ALA A 222 -0.43 16.01 0.69
CA ALA A 222 -0.23 17.38 1.14
C ALA A 222 -1.19 18.36 0.43
N LEU A 223 -1.45 18.19 -0.88
CA LEU A 223 -2.46 18.97 -1.60
C LEU A 223 -3.84 18.91 -0.94
N CYS A 224 -4.16 17.79 -0.27
CA CYS A 224 -5.44 17.58 0.41
C CYS A 224 -5.38 17.83 1.92
N GLY A 225 -4.31 18.45 2.42
CA GLY A 225 -4.19 18.87 3.83
C GLY A 225 -3.72 17.81 4.80
N VAL A 226 -3.16 16.70 4.31
CA VAL A 226 -2.54 15.70 5.18
C VAL A 226 -1.25 16.25 5.76
N ASP A 227 -1.08 16.08 7.07
CA ASP A 227 0.16 16.39 7.78
C ASP A 227 1.26 15.35 7.42
N ILE A 228 2.01 15.66 6.36
CA ILE A 228 3.07 14.78 5.87
C ILE A 228 4.32 14.81 6.75
N GLU A 229 4.53 15.86 7.56
CA GLU A 229 5.64 15.92 8.53
C GLU A 229 5.38 14.92 9.65
N ALA A 230 4.17 14.89 10.22
CA ALA A 230 3.78 13.89 11.20
C ALA A 230 3.87 12.47 10.64
N LEU A 231 3.49 12.25 9.36
CA LEU A 231 3.61 10.96 8.68
C LEU A 231 5.08 10.49 8.62
N LEU A 232 5.97 11.35 8.16
CA LEU A 232 7.41 11.06 8.06
C LEU A 232 8.05 10.89 9.44
N HIS A 233 7.65 11.71 10.43
CA HIS A 233 8.13 11.54 11.80
C HIS A 233 7.73 10.18 12.38
N GLY A 234 6.49 9.73 12.15
CA GLY A 234 6.06 8.38 12.54
C GLY A 234 6.89 7.29 11.88
N ALA A 235 7.20 7.43 10.59
CA ALA A 235 8.05 6.50 9.85
C ALA A 235 9.49 6.47 10.43
N ALA A 236 10.07 7.64 10.75
CA ALA A 236 11.39 7.72 11.38
C ALA A 236 11.44 7.01 12.74
N LEU A 237 10.42 7.20 13.58
CA LEU A 237 10.32 6.51 14.87
C LEU A 237 10.28 4.99 14.74
N MET A 238 9.60 4.48 13.70
CA MET A 238 9.56 3.04 13.44
C MET A 238 10.87 2.54 12.85
N ASP A 239 11.52 3.30 11.99
CA ASP A 239 12.86 2.97 11.50
C ASP A 239 13.84 2.85 12.65
N ASP A 240 13.89 3.83 13.56
CA ASP A 240 14.75 3.79 14.74
C ASP A 240 14.48 2.57 15.62
N ARG A 241 13.21 2.23 15.82
CA ARG A 241 12.80 1.06 16.60
C ARG A 241 13.21 -0.27 15.94
N CYS A 242 13.27 -0.32 14.61
CA CYS A 242 13.66 -1.51 13.86
C CYS A 242 15.16 -1.60 13.56
N ARG A 243 16.00 -0.73 14.12
CA ARG A 243 17.47 -0.79 13.94
C ARG A 243 18.17 -1.85 14.78
N THR A 244 17.52 -2.32 15.84
CA THR A 244 18.09 -3.33 16.73
C THR A 244 18.15 -4.70 16.05
N ASP A 245 19.22 -5.47 16.34
CA ASP A 245 19.35 -6.88 15.96
C ASP A 245 18.76 -7.84 17.01
N GLU A 246 18.16 -7.29 18.09
CA GLU A 246 17.43 -8.04 19.09
C GLU A 246 15.99 -8.27 18.61
N LEU A 247 15.69 -9.52 18.20
CA LEU A 247 14.42 -9.90 17.55
C LEU A 247 13.18 -9.46 18.34
N LYS A 248 13.18 -9.60 19.66
CA LYS A 248 12.04 -9.27 20.53
C LYS A 248 11.78 -7.76 20.66
N GLU A 249 12.73 -6.93 20.28
CA GLU A 249 12.64 -5.47 20.32
C GLU A 249 12.34 -4.88 18.94
N ASN A 250 12.47 -5.68 17.87
CA ASN A 250 12.30 -5.29 16.48
C ASN A 250 10.95 -5.79 15.92
N PRO A 251 9.91 -4.94 15.86
CA PRO A 251 8.58 -5.39 15.41
C PRO A 251 8.54 -5.79 13.93
N GLY A 252 9.28 -5.12 13.04
CA GLY A 252 9.41 -5.48 11.63
C GLY A 252 10.14 -6.81 11.46
N GLY A 253 11.22 -7.00 12.20
CA GLY A 253 11.99 -8.25 12.22
C GLY A 253 11.20 -9.42 12.77
N MET A 254 10.46 -9.21 13.86
CA MET A 254 9.58 -10.23 14.44
C MET A 254 8.50 -10.66 13.46
N LEU A 255 7.82 -9.68 12.83
CA LEU A 255 6.80 -9.97 11.83
C LEU A 255 7.36 -10.77 10.65
N ALA A 256 8.47 -10.31 10.06
CA ALA A 256 9.12 -10.99 8.94
C ALA A 256 9.54 -12.43 9.29
N SER A 257 10.16 -12.62 10.45
CA SER A 257 10.66 -13.91 10.90
C SER A 257 9.53 -14.91 11.13
N LEU A 258 8.45 -14.48 11.80
CA LEU A 258 7.31 -15.37 12.09
C LEU A 258 6.52 -15.73 10.83
N LEU A 259 6.33 -14.77 9.90
CA LEU A 259 5.68 -15.07 8.61
C LEU A 259 6.54 -15.99 7.73
N TYR A 260 7.86 -15.84 7.78
CA TYR A 260 8.79 -16.75 7.11
C TYR A 260 8.71 -18.18 7.67
N GLU A 261 8.73 -18.34 9.01
CA GLU A 261 8.56 -19.65 9.66
C GLU A 261 7.20 -20.27 9.33
N ALA A 262 6.13 -19.48 9.40
CA ALA A 262 4.78 -19.89 9.04
C ALA A 262 4.72 -20.47 7.63
N HIS A 263 5.36 -19.82 6.67
CA HIS A 263 5.41 -20.29 5.29
C HIS A 263 6.27 -21.55 5.13
N LEU A 264 7.54 -21.50 5.50
CA LEU A 264 8.49 -22.56 5.14
C LEU A 264 8.44 -23.80 6.05
N LYS A 265 8.15 -23.60 7.36
CA LYS A 265 8.10 -24.70 8.32
C LYS A 265 6.71 -25.32 8.40
N HIS A 266 5.65 -24.52 8.24
CA HIS A 266 4.28 -24.95 8.47
C HIS A 266 3.41 -24.94 7.20
N GLY A 267 3.94 -24.54 6.04
CA GLY A 267 3.25 -24.58 4.76
C GLY A 267 2.16 -23.52 4.59
N GLN A 268 2.17 -22.46 5.43
CA GLN A 268 1.19 -21.38 5.39
C GLN A 268 1.59 -20.36 4.31
N LYS A 269 1.23 -20.68 3.09
CA LYS A 269 1.65 -19.96 1.87
C LYS A 269 0.85 -18.69 1.59
N ILE A 270 -0.28 -18.49 2.29
CA ILE A 270 -1.17 -17.36 2.07
C ILE A 270 -1.08 -16.43 3.29
N HIS A 271 -0.61 -15.20 3.06
CA HIS A 271 -0.46 -14.17 4.08
C HIS A 271 -1.57 -13.14 3.92
N VAL A 272 -2.52 -13.11 4.85
CA VAL A 272 -3.69 -12.23 4.79
C VAL A 272 -3.44 -10.99 5.63
N LEU A 273 -3.59 -9.79 5.08
CA LEU A 273 -3.69 -8.56 5.87
C LEU A 273 -5.17 -8.15 5.97
N MET A 274 -5.70 -8.11 7.20
CA MET A 274 -7.12 -7.87 7.48
C MET A 274 -7.32 -6.77 8.53
N PRO A 275 -7.32 -5.50 8.14
CA PRO A 275 -7.61 -4.40 9.04
C PRO A 275 -9.09 -4.38 9.45
N TYR A 276 -9.36 -3.96 10.70
CA TYR A 276 -10.70 -3.72 11.23
C TYR A 276 -11.00 -2.22 11.26
N ALA A 277 -10.94 -1.61 10.10
CA ALA A 277 -11.34 -0.23 9.84
C ALA A 277 -11.45 0.00 8.33
N ASP A 278 -12.58 0.50 7.84
CA ASP A 278 -12.82 0.73 6.39
C ASP A 278 -11.77 1.61 5.76
N ARG A 279 -11.31 2.64 6.48
CA ARG A 279 -10.27 3.57 6.02
C ARG A 279 -8.90 2.91 5.80
N LEU A 280 -8.68 1.69 6.28
CA LEU A 280 -7.45 0.92 6.06
C LEU A 280 -7.57 -0.13 4.96
N SER A 281 -8.68 -0.18 4.23
CA SER A 281 -8.89 -1.16 3.15
C SER A 281 -7.77 -1.08 2.11
N SER A 282 -7.47 0.12 1.60
CA SER A 282 -6.41 0.33 0.61
C SER A 282 -5.00 0.03 1.17
N THR A 283 -4.82 0.04 2.50
CA THR A 283 -3.56 -0.36 3.12
C THR A 283 -3.30 -1.86 2.91
N SER A 284 -4.34 -2.69 2.94
CA SER A 284 -4.20 -4.12 2.66
C SER A 284 -3.88 -4.39 1.19
N GLU A 285 -4.43 -3.62 0.25
CA GLU A 285 -4.09 -3.70 -1.17
C GLU A 285 -2.64 -3.24 -1.45
N TRP A 286 -2.21 -2.15 -0.78
CA TRP A 286 -0.82 -1.69 -0.85
C TRP A 286 0.17 -2.73 -0.30
N PHE A 287 -0.12 -3.33 0.83
CA PHE A 287 0.68 -4.43 1.39
C PHE A 287 0.71 -5.63 0.44
N GLN A 288 -0.40 -5.94 -0.22
CA GLN A 288 -0.46 -7.03 -1.20
C GLN A 288 0.56 -6.82 -2.32
N GLN A 289 0.65 -5.61 -2.89
CA GLN A 289 1.68 -5.31 -3.90
C GLN A 289 3.09 -5.35 -3.30
N LEU A 290 3.29 -4.69 -2.15
CA LEU A 290 4.58 -4.62 -1.48
C LEU A 290 5.16 -6.02 -1.24
N TRP A 291 4.34 -6.92 -0.70
CA TRP A 291 4.74 -8.29 -0.33
C TRP A 291 4.91 -9.20 -1.56
N ALA A 292 3.96 -9.19 -2.49
CA ALA A 292 3.97 -10.04 -3.67
C ALA A 292 5.18 -9.76 -4.58
N GLU A 293 5.34 -8.51 -5.00
CA GLU A 293 6.41 -8.14 -5.94
C GLU A 293 7.82 -8.24 -5.34
N SER A 294 7.92 -8.07 -4.01
CA SER A 294 9.22 -8.14 -3.33
C SER A 294 9.67 -9.58 -3.08
N LEU A 295 8.75 -10.49 -2.75
CA LEU A 295 9.08 -11.85 -2.34
C LEU A 295 8.82 -12.90 -3.42
N GLY A 296 7.91 -12.64 -4.37
CA GLY A 296 7.62 -13.50 -5.51
C GLY A 296 8.75 -13.46 -6.54
N LYS A 297 9.73 -14.34 -6.41
CA LYS A 297 10.91 -14.39 -7.28
C LYS A 297 11.17 -15.79 -7.80
N HIS A 298 11.68 -15.88 -9.02
CA HIS A 298 12.06 -17.16 -9.64
C HIS A 298 13.52 -17.53 -9.35
N HIS A 299 14.37 -16.55 -9.05
CA HIS A 299 15.79 -16.77 -8.74
C HIS A 299 16.15 -16.21 -7.37
N SER A 300 17.02 -16.94 -6.66
CA SER A 300 17.70 -16.41 -5.47
C SER A 300 18.68 -15.30 -5.84
N LYS A 301 19.22 -14.61 -4.83
CA LYS A 301 20.30 -13.62 -5.03
C LYS A 301 21.55 -14.20 -5.69
N ASP A 302 21.81 -15.49 -5.45
CA ASP A 302 22.95 -16.22 -6.00
C ASP A 302 22.69 -16.74 -7.42
N GLY A 303 21.50 -16.44 -7.99
CA GLY A 303 21.11 -16.84 -9.35
C GLY A 303 20.55 -18.25 -9.47
N GLU A 304 20.39 -18.97 -8.37
CA GLU A 304 19.76 -20.30 -8.39
C GLU A 304 18.27 -20.19 -8.71
N ALA A 305 17.79 -21.05 -9.60
CA ALA A 305 16.35 -21.14 -9.91
C ALA A 305 15.59 -21.73 -8.72
N LYS A 306 14.86 -20.88 -8.00
CA LYS A 306 14.09 -21.25 -6.81
C LYS A 306 12.85 -20.36 -6.74
N ALA A 307 11.77 -20.78 -7.39
CA ALA A 307 10.51 -20.06 -7.27
C ALA A 307 10.08 -19.98 -5.80
N THR A 308 9.92 -18.78 -5.28
CA THR A 308 9.57 -18.53 -3.88
C THR A 308 8.64 -17.34 -3.74
N GLY A 309 8.05 -17.20 -2.59
CA GLY A 309 7.18 -16.10 -2.19
C GLY A 309 5.82 -16.59 -1.72
N PRO A 310 5.30 -16.07 -0.60
CA PRO A 310 3.93 -16.30 -0.18
C PRO A 310 2.95 -15.50 -1.04
N THR A 311 1.71 -15.96 -1.14
CA THR A 311 0.61 -15.22 -1.78
C THR A 311 -0.01 -14.26 -0.76
N PRO A 312 0.12 -12.94 -0.90
CA PRO A 312 -0.61 -12.02 -0.04
C PRO A 312 -2.07 -11.92 -0.47
N LEU A 313 -2.96 -11.75 0.52
CA LEU A 313 -4.38 -11.56 0.32
C LEU A 313 -4.86 -10.34 1.10
N ALA A 314 -5.46 -9.38 0.42
CA ALA A 314 -6.14 -8.24 1.05
C ALA A 314 -7.54 -8.66 1.53
N ALA A 315 -7.85 -8.33 2.77
CA ALA A 315 -9.17 -8.55 3.37
C ALA A 315 -9.55 -7.38 4.27
N LEU A 316 -10.82 -7.28 4.68
CA LEU A 316 -11.33 -6.22 5.56
C LEU A 316 -12.26 -6.81 6.62
N GLY A 317 -11.95 -6.61 7.90
CA GLY A 317 -12.85 -6.92 8.99
C GLY A 317 -13.83 -5.76 9.26
N ALA A 318 -15.06 -6.02 9.65
CA ALA A 318 -15.70 -7.34 9.80
C ALA A 318 -16.28 -7.91 8.48
N ARG A 319 -16.30 -7.10 7.40
CA ARG A 319 -16.93 -7.43 6.11
C ARG A 319 -16.58 -8.85 5.64
N ASP A 320 -15.30 -9.17 5.64
CA ASP A 320 -14.81 -10.43 5.05
C ASP A 320 -14.87 -11.62 6.01
N GLN A 321 -15.43 -11.44 7.22
CA GLN A 321 -15.94 -12.56 8.02
C GLN A 321 -17.10 -13.25 7.28
N HIS A 322 -17.88 -12.50 6.50
CA HIS A 322 -19.03 -12.99 5.73
C HIS A 322 -18.68 -13.49 4.33
N SER A 323 -17.39 -13.52 3.97
CA SER A 323 -16.92 -14.00 2.66
C SER A 323 -15.77 -15.02 2.76
N LEU A 324 -14.74 -14.75 3.56
CA LEU A 324 -13.50 -15.52 3.62
C LEU A 324 -13.36 -16.41 4.85
N LEU A 325 -14.02 -16.08 5.96
CA LEU A 325 -13.77 -16.73 7.26
C LEU A 325 -14.09 -18.22 7.24
N GLN A 326 -15.15 -18.65 6.53
CA GLN A 326 -15.49 -20.06 6.34
C GLN A 326 -14.29 -20.84 5.77
N LEU A 327 -13.66 -20.32 4.73
CA LEU A 327 -12.46 -20.92 4.12
C LEU A 327 -11.27 -20.91 5.08
N PHE A 328 -11.12 -19.86 5.88
CA PHE A 328 -10.00 -19.75 6.82
C PHE A 328 -10.13 -20.76 7.96
N VAL A 329 -11.34 -20.99 8.45
CA VAL A 329 -11.63 -21.88 9.60
C VAL A 329 -11.68 -23.35 9.20
N GLU A 330 -12.33 -23.69 8.07
CA GLU A 330 -12.57 -25.10 7.68
C GLU A 330 -11.76 -25.56 6.48
N GLY A 331 -11.19 -24.64 5.70
CA GLY A 331 -10.36 -24.99 4.55
C GLY A 331 -8.93 -25.45 4.92
N PRO A 332 -8.04 -25.55 3.92
CA PRO A 332 -6.64 -25.92 4.13
C PRO A 332 -5.93 -25.01 5.14
N ARG A 333 -5.03 -25.58 5.95
CA ARG A 333 -4.23 -24.83 6.96
C ARG A 333 -3.00 -24.18 6.33
N ASP A 334 -3.20 -23.48 5.23
CA ASP A 334 -2.17 -22.85 4.39
C ASP A 334 -2.10 -21.32 4.55
N LYS A 335 -2.77 -20.76 5.57
CA LYS A 335 -2.92 -19.31 5.77
C LYS A 335 -2.41 -18.85 7.12
N VAL A 336 -1.91 -17.63 7.16
CA VAL A 336 -1.67 -16.83 8.37
C VAL A 336 -2.39 -15.49 8.22
N VAL A 337 -3.08 -15.05 9.26
CA VAL A 337 -3.85 -13.79 9.22
C VAL A 337 -3.17 -12.73 10.08
N LEU A 338 -2.83 -11.61 9.48
CA LEU A 338 -2.32 -10.42 10.15
C LEU A 338 -3.46 -9.40 10.26
N PHE A 339 -3.97 -9.21 11.46
CA PHE A 339 -4.97 -8.19 11.76
C PHE A 339 -4.31 -6.82 11.98
N VAL A 340 -5.02 -5.75 11.61
CA VAL A 340 -4.75 -4.40 12.09
C VAL A 340 -5.97 -3.94 12.89
N LYS A 341 -5.83 -3.81 14.20
CA LYS A 341 -6.90 -3.38 15.10
C LYS A 341 -6.67 -1.93 15.48
N VAL A 342 -7.66 -1.08 15.20
CA VAL A 342 -7.70 0.32 15.62
C VAL A 342 -8.33 0.41 17.01
N GLU A 343 -7.64 1.06 17.95
CA GLU A 343 -8.13 1.19 19.32
C GLU A 343 -9.19 2.29 19.44
N ASP A 344 -8.92 3.45 18.82
CA ASP A 344 -9.84 4.59 18.77
C ASP A 344 -10.15 4.95 17.31
N HIS A 345 -11.42 4.88 16.95
CA HIS A 345 -11.92 5.22 15.61
C HIS A 345 -12.18 6.72 15.41
N GLY A 346 -11.99 7.55 16.45
CA GLY A 346 -12.22 8.99 16.41
C GLY A 346 -13.70 9.41 16.35
N SER A 347 -14.63 8.44 16.33
CA SER A 347 -16.07 8.69 16.39
C SER A 347 -16.77 7.57 17.16
N GLU A 348 -17.69 7.95 18.02
CA GLU A 348 -18.54 7.02 18.76
C GLU A 348 -19.98 7.10 18.26
N ILE A 349 -20.49 5.99 17.76
CA ILE A 349 -21.90 5.85 17.37
C ILE A 349 -22.52 4.81 18.31
N MET A 350 -23.44 5.29 19.16
CA MET A 350 -24.18 4.41 20.09
C MET A 350 -25.21 3.59 19.35
N ILE A 351 -25.28 2.30 19.67
CA ILE A 351 -26.34 1.41 19.23
C ILE A 351 -27.54 1.65 20.17
N PRO A 352 -28.71 2.13 19.66
CA PRO A 352 -29.82 2.44 20.50
C PRO A 352 -30.44 1.17 21.07
N ASP A 353 -30.87 1.25 22.32
CA ASP A 353 -31.52 0.16 23.03
C ASP A 353 -33.02 0.04 22.61
N ARG A 354 -33.22 -0.67 21.50
CA ARG A 354 -34.56 -0.93 20.93
C ARG A 354 -34.85 -2.43 20.88
N HIS A 355 -36.14 -2.78 20.86
CA HIS A 355 -36.60 -4.18 20.77
C HIS A 355 -35.99 -5.08 21.86
N ARG A 356 -36.04 -4.63 23.11
CA ARG A 356 -35.49 -5.33 24.30
C ARG A 356 -36.08 -6.71 24.53
N ASP A 357 -37.27 -6.93 24.02
CA ASP A 357 -38.01 -8.21 24.07
C ASP A 357 -37.46 -9.25 23.07
N LEU A 358 -36.70 -8.81 22.05
CA LEU A 358 -36.12 -9.68 21.06
C LEU A 358 -34.67 -10.08 21.45
N LYS A 359 -34.48 -11.33 21.90
CA LYS A 359 -33.17 -11.86 22.32
C LYS A 359 -32.06 -11.66 21.29
N GLY A 360 -32.39 -11.68 20.00
CA GLY A 360 -31.43 -11.46 18.92
C GLY A 360 -30.94 -10.01 18.75
N LEU A 361 -31.56 -9.03 19.42
CA LEU A 361 -31.23 -7.61 19.34
C LEU A 361 -30.87 -7.00 20.69
N SER A 362 -31.48 -7.52 21.80
CA SER A 362 -31.32 -6.92 23.12
C SER A 362 -29.91 -6.83 23.65
N TYR A 363 -28.99 -7.68 23.19
CA TYR A 363 -27.59 -7.66 23.60
C TYR A 363 -26.75 -6.55 22.90
N LEU A 364 -27.27 -5.92 21.85
CA LEU A 364 -26.59 -4.86 21.10
C LEU A 364 -26.77 -3.48 21.73
N GLY A 365 -27.94 -3.26 22.35
CA GLY A 365 -28.29 -1.96 22.92
C GLY A 365 -27.34 -1.52 24.02
N GLY A 366 -26.94 -0.23 23.98
CA GLY A 366 -26.03 0.38 24.96
C GLY A 366 -24.55 0.20 24.67
N HIS A 367 -24.19 -0.52 23.61
CA HIS A 367 -22.82 -0.59 23.10
C HIS A 367 -22.59 0.43 21.98
N THR A 368 -21.30 0.71 21.66
CA THR A 368 -20.95 1.49 20.48
C THR A 368 -20.64 0.59 19.29
N MET A 369 -20.69 1.16 18.06
CA MET A 369 -20.24 0.45 16.84
C MET A 369 -18.77 0.05 16.93
N GLY A 370 -17.93 0.90 17.54
CA GLY A 370 -16.50 0.57 17.77
C GLY A 370 -16.33 -0.62 18.73
N GLN A 371 -17.15 -0.73 19.79
CA GLN A 371 -17.13 -1.89 20.69
C GLN A 371 -17.58 -3.17 19.99
N LEU A 372 -18.60 -3.10 19.12
CA LEU A 372 -19.01 -4.22 18.30
C LEU A 372 -17.88 -4.69 17.39
N LEU A 373 -17.26 -3.79 16.64
CA LEU A 373 -16.16 -4.09 15.72
C LEU A 373 -14.96 -4.70 16.46
N ALA A 374 -14.64 -4.20 17.66
CA ALA A 374 -13.57 -4.74 18.50
C ALA A 374 -13.91 -6.15 19.02
N ALA A 375 -15.17 -6.41 19.38
CA ALA A 375 -15.64 -7.73 19.79
C ALA A 375 -15.55 -8.75 18.63
N GLU A 376 -15.95 -8.35 17.43
CA GLU A 376 -15.85 -9.17 16.21
C GLU A 376 -14.40 -9.52 15.84
N TRP A 377 -13.48 -8.54 15.89
CA TRP A 377 -12.06 -8.81 15.73
C TRP A 377 -11.56 -9.85 16.74
N ARG A 378 -11.83 -9.64 18.02
CA ARG A 378 -11.36 -10.52 19.10
C ARG A 378 -11.92 -11.93 18.97
N ALA A 379 -13.21 -12.04 18.68
CA ALA A 379 -13.88 -13.32 18.47
C ALA A 379 -13.31 -14.06 17.25
N THR A 380 -13.04 -13.35 16.15
CA THR A 380 -12.47 -13.91 14.92
C THR A 380 -11.04 -14.39 15.14
N ALA A 381 -10.19 -13.59 15.80
CA ALA A 381 -8.83 -13.99 16.13
C ALA A 381 -8.79 -15.27 16.99
N GLU A 382 -9.68 -15.37 17.98
CA GLU A 382 -9.80 -16.54 18.83
C GLU A 382 -10.39 -17.77 18.09
N ALA A 383 -11.40 -17.56 17.24
CA ALA A 383 -11.96 -18.63 16.42
C ALA A 383 -10.91 -19.24 15.48
N LEU A 384 -10.11 -18.40 14.81
CA LEU A 384 -9.00 -18.84 13.98
C LEU A 384 -7.95 -19.61 14.79
N ARG A 385 -7.56 -19.10 15.96
CA ARG A 385 -6.62 -19.78 16.85
C ARG A 385 -7.12 -21.18 17.25
N ARG A 386 -8.37 -21.31 17.67
CA ARG A 386 -9.00 -22.60 18.02
C ARG A 386 -9.07 -23.56 16.83
N ALA A 387 -9.26 -23.01 15.62
CA ALA A 387 -9.23 -23.79 14.39
C ALA A 387 -7.81 -24.17 13.93
N GLY A 388 -6.77 -23.75 14.66
CA GLY A 388 -5.37 -24.00 14.28
C GLY A 388 -4.87 -23.12 13.13
N CYS A 389 -5.56 -22.00 12.83
CA CYS A 389 -5.14 -21.00 11.87
C CYS A 389 -4.38 -19.88 12.60
N PRO A 390 -3.06 -19.73 12.34
CA PRO A 390 -2.22 -18.76 13.02
C PRO A 390 -2.64 -17.33 12.67
N ASN A 391 -2.55 -16.44 13.67
CA ASN A 391 -2.81 -15.04 13.44
C ASN A 391 -1.99 -14.14 14.38
N ALA A 392 -1.75 -12.91 13.96
CA ALA A 392 -1.14 -11.86 14.77
C ALA A 392 -1.95 -10.57 14.63
N THR A 393 -1.74 -9.63 15.54
CA THR A 393 -2.44 -8.34 15.51
C THR A 393 -1.46 -7.19 15.66
N ILE A 394 -1.53 -6.23 14.73
CA ILE A 394 -0.94 -4.91 14.86
C ILE A 394 -1.99 -4.02 15.53
N HIS A 395 -1.69 -3.54 16.74
CA HIS A 395 -2.52 -2.59 17.46
C HIS A 395 -2.15 -1.17 17.04
N LEU A 396 -3.08 -0.48 16.45
CA LEU A 396 -2.97 0.91 16.02
C LEU A 396 -3.77 1.79 16.98
N PRO A 397 -3.15 2.69 17.75
CA PRO A 397 -3.87 3.51 18.73
C PRO A 397 -5.03 4.28 18.11
N GLU A 398 -4.80 4.93 16.99
CA GLU A 398 -5.78 5.62 16.14
C GLU A 398 -5.20 5.75 14.72
N VAL A 399 -6.06 6.01 13.72
CA VAL A 399 -5.60 6.23 12.34
C VAL A 399 -5.28 7.71 12.14
N ARG A 400 -4.01 8.05 12.35
CA ARG A 400 -3.42 9.39 12.19
C ARG A 400 -2.16 9.32 11.34
N ALA A 401 -1.66 10.48 10.93
CA ALA A 401 -0.48 10.55 10.07
C ALA A 401 0.75 9.86 10.73
N ASP A 402 1.02 10.13 12.00
CA ASP A 402 2.16 9.55 12.72
C ASP A 402 2.06 8.03 12.94
N THR A 403 0.87 7.51 13.23
CA THR A 403 0.65 6.06 13.39
C THR A 403 0.65 5.33 12.05
N MET A 404 0.14 5.97 10.99
CA MET A 404 0.24 5.45 9.63
C MET A 404 1.68 5.41 9.14
N GLY A 405 2.49 6.44 9.43
CA GLY A 405 3.91 6.44 9.14
C GLY A 405 4.63 5.26 9.78
N GLN A 406 4.34 4.99 11.07
CA GLN A 406 4.88 3.81 11.78
C GLN A 406 4.46 2.50 11.11
N LEU A 407 3.17 2.35 10.75
CA LEU A 407 2.64 1.12 10.13
C LEU A 407 3.28 0.87 8.77
N LEU A 408 3.33 1.87 7.92
CA LEU A 408 3.89 1.76 6.57
C LEU A 408 5.37 1.39 6.63
N MET A 409 6.16 2.10 7.44
CA MET A 409 7.59 1.82 7.60
C MET A 409 7.84 0.42 8.18
N MET A 410 7.05 -0.02 9.18
CA MET A 410 7.17 -1.38 9.74
C MET A 410 6.97 -2.45 8.67
N LEU A 411 5.97 -2.27 7.79
CA LEU A 411 5.67 -3.25 6.72
C LEU A 411 6.75 -3.22 5.61
N GLU A 412 7.29 -2.05 5.27
CA GLU A 412 8.42 -1.93 4.34
C GLU A 412 9.67 -2.60 4.88
N ILE A 413 10.02 -2.37 6.15
CA ILE A 413 11.15 -3.01 6.83
C ILE A 413 10.95 -4.51 6.93
N ALA A 414 9.77 -4.97 7.35
CA ALA A 414 9.46 -6.39 7.40
C ALA A 414 9.63 -7.06 6.04
N THR A 415 9.28 -6.34 4.96
CA THR A 415 9.40 -6.86 3.59
C THR A 415 10.86 -7.07 3.17
N VAL A 416 11.76 -6.13 3.44
CA VAL A 416 13.17 -6.30 3.07
C VAL A 416 13.86 -7.34 3.95
N ILE A 417 13.50 -7.43 5.24
CA ILE A 417 14.01 -8.50 6.12
C ILE A 417 13.50 -9.86 5.63
N ALA A 418 12.22 -9.98 5.28
CA ALA A 418 11.67 -11.22 4.74
C ALA A 418 12.39 -11.63 3.45
N ALA A 419 12.69 -10.68 2.54
CA ALA A 419 13.43 -10.95 1.32
C ALA A 419 14.83 -11.53 1.61
N GLU A 420 15.53 -11.02 2.62
CA GLU A 420 16.81 -11.59 3.07
C GLU A 420 16.63 -13.01 3.61
N LEU A 421 15.59 -13.27 4.41
CA LEU A 421 15.27 -14.60 4.92
C LEU A 421 14.95 -15.59 3.80
N TYR A 422 14.25 -15.16 2.74
CA TYR A 422 13.97 -15.97 1.54
C TYR A 422 15.19 -16.10 0.61
N GLY A 423 16.21 -15.28 0.78
CA GLY A 423 17.39 -15.23 -0.08
C GLY A 423 17.11 -14.61 -1.46
N VAL A 424 16.16 -13.66 -1.55
CA VAL A 424 15.75 -13.02 -2.80
C VAL A 424 16.01 -11.51 -2.79
N ASP A 425 16.13 -10.90 -3.98
CA ASP A 425 16.20 -9.45 -4.08
C ASP A 425 14.79 -8.82 -4.05
N PRO A 426 14.46 -7.98 -3.04
CA PRO A 426 13.16 -7.32 -2.97
C PRO A 426 12.97 -6.23 -4.03
N LEU A 427 14.03 -5.82 -4.71
CA LEU A 427 13.97 -4.80 -5.77
C LEU A 427 13.75 -5.46 -7.15
N GLY A 428 13.33 -4.66 -8.12
CA GLY A 428 13.03 -5.17 -9.46
C GLY A 428 11.80 -6.09 -9.52
N GLN A 429 11.29 -6.30 -10.72
CA GLN A 429 10.14 -7.17 -11.02
C GLN A 429 10.24 -7.71 -12.46
N PRO A 430 11.19 -8.62 -12.74
CA PRO A 430 11.43 -9.10 -14.11
C PRO A 430 10.24 -9.84 -14.73
N GLY A 431 9.38 -10.44 -13.89
CA GLY A 431 8.22 -11.22 -14.34
C GLY A 431 7.16 -10.43 -15.12
N VAL A 432 7.12 -9.10 -15.00
CA VAL A 432 6.12 -8.27 -15.70
C VAL A 432 6.63 -7.73 -17.05
N GLU A 433 7.91 -7.89 -17.39
CA GLU A 433 8.52 -7.24 -18.56
C GLU A 433 8.04 -7.85 -19.89
N LEU A 434 7.73 -9.15 -19.92
CA LEU A 434 7.20 -9.79 -21.11
C LEU A 434 5.83 -9.19 -21.48
N GLY A 435 4.90 -9.11 -20.53
CA GLY A 435 3.57 -8.52 -20.77
C GLY A 435 3.64 -7.08 -21.29
N LYS A 436 4.52 -6.26 -20.73
CA LYS A 436 4.73 -4.87 -21.21
C LYS A 436 5.21 -4.82 -22.66
N ARG A 437 6.16 -5.70 -23.01
CA ARG A 437 6.68 -5.78 -24.38
C ARG A 437 5.58 -6.20 -25.35
N LEU A 438 4.84 -7.25 -25.04
CA LEU A 438 3.71 -7.70 -25.86
C LEU A 438 2.63 -6.62 -26.03
N THR A 439 2.29 -5.89 -24.94
CA THR A 439 1.36 -4.75 -25.03
C THR A 439 1.90 -3.67 -25.97
N TYR A 440 3.18 -3.33 -25.89
CA TYR A 440 3.81 -2.36 -26.80
C TYR A 440 3.73 -2.83 -28.25
N ASP A 441 4.05 -4.09 -28.52
CA ASP A 441 4.01 -4.67 -29.84
C ASP A 441 2.58 -4.66 -30.42
N LEU A 442 1.59 -5.05 -29.63
CA LEU A 442 0.16 -5.00 -30.02
C LEU A 442 -0.32 -3.58 -30.34
N MET A 443 0.07 -2.58 -29.53
CA MET A 443 -0.32 -1.17 -29.73
C MET A 443 0.43 -0.50 -30.88
N ASN A 444 1.64 -0.96 -31.21
CA ASN A 444 2.49 -0.34 -32.24
C ASN A 444 2.24 -0.92 -33.65
N GLN A 445 1.37 -1.90 -33.80
CA GLN A 445 1.08 -2.52 -35.09
C GLN A 445 0.34 -1.57 -36.04
N LYS A 446 1.12 -0.90 -36.89
CA LYS A 446 0.66 -0.34 -38.17
C LYS A 446 1.01 -1.34 -39.29
N GLY A 447 0.20 -2.38 -39.42
CA GLY A 447 0.13 -3.27 -40.59
C GLY A 447 1.44 -3.90 -41.07
N SER A 448 1.70 -5.13 -40.75
CA SER A 448 2.47 -6.19 -41.43
C SER A 448 3.25 -7.08 -40.45
N GLY A 449 2.59 -7.79 -39.62
CA GLY A 449 3.11 -8.87 -38.80
C GLY A 449 2.09 -9.20 -37.75
N GLU A 450 1.65 -10.43 -37.69
CA GLU A 450 0.82 -10.91 -36.60
C GLU A 450 1.62 -10.77 -35.31
N PRO A 451 0.98 -10.31 -34.19
CA PRO A 451 1.67 -10.28 -32.89
C PRO A 451 2.07 -11.72 -32.55
N ASP A 452 3.19 -11.86 -31.85
CA ASP A 452 3.65 -13.11 -31.23
C ASP A 452 2.70 -13.53 -30.07
N VAL A 453 1.41 -13.21 -30.22
CA VAL A 453 0.32 -13.51 -29.30
C VAL A 453 -0.67 -14.35 -30.08
N GLU A 454 -0.67 -15.65 -29.83
CA GLU A 454 -1.66 -16.56 -30.37
C GLU A 454 -3.04 -16.21 -29.81
N GLU A 455 -4.01 -15.90 -30.67
CA GLU A 455 -5.40 -15.84 -30.26
C GLU A 455 -5.83 -17.23 -29.82
N SER A 456 -6.57 -17.36 -28.72
CA SER A 456 -7.15 -18.63 -28.32
C SER A 456 -8.09 -19.12 -29.43
N ASP A 457 -7.95 -20.39 -29.85
CA ASP A 457 -8.81 -20.99 -30.84
C ASP A 457 -10.29 -20.81 -30.47
N LEU A 458 -11.12 -20.38 -31.45
CA LEU A 458 -12.55 -20.15 -31.26
C LEU A 458 -13.29 -21.40 -30.75
N GLU A 459 -12.72 -22.60 -30.97
CA GLU A 459 -13.28 -23.88 -30.50
C GLU A 459 -13.31 -23.99 -28.95
N TRP A 460 -12.55 -23.14 -28.21
CA TRP A 460 -12.57 -23.09 -26.75
C TRP A 460 -13.54 -22.04 -26.20
N LEU A 461 -14.33 -21.38 -27.06
CA LEU A 461 -15.36 -20.43 -26.60
C LEU A 461 -16.67 -21.19 -26.35
N ILE A 462 -17.27 -21.03 -25.19
CA ILE A 462 -18.56 -21.60 -24.78
C ILE A 462 -19.64 -20.52 -24.88
#